data_dd6db885581cac2d2885c5c48041be6a
#
_entry.id   dd6db885581cac2d2885c5c48041be6a
#
_cell.length_a   1.000
_cell.length_b   1.000
_cell.length_c   1.000
_cell.angle_alpha   90.00
_cell.angle_beta   90.00
_cell.angle_gamma   90.00
#
_symmetry.space_group_name_H-M   'P 1'
#
loop_
_entity.id
_entity.type
_entity.pdbx_description
1 polymer ?
#
loop_
_entity_poly.entity_id
_entity_poly.type
_entity_poly.pdbx_seq_one_letter_code
_entity_poly.pdbx_strand_id
1 'polypeptide(L)'
;HIAYQKEFGSGTFDAPFEGIAVNMTRRYEETNSDYSKQEIEQYMSETPCPDCRGTGKIIRKPCKKCRGTGQERRARTLEVKIPAGIDEGQSIALRGQGGAGVNGGPNGDVIITVAIRPHPLFQRDGYDVWCEVPISYAQACLGDKLIVPTIDGKVEYTMPAGTQPGTVFRMRGKGIQAVNGRGRGDQFVKVTLEVPKNLTENQKELLRKLEESDNPQNHPNRRSFKDKMKNLFGKKDKE
;
A
#
# COMPACT_ATOMS: atom_id res chain seq x y z
N HIS A 1 -9.47 7.02 -2.76
CA HIS A 1 -10.68 6.51 -2.11
C HIS A 1 -10.54 6.66 -0.61
N ILE A 2 -11.29 7.59 -0.03
CA ILE A 2 -11.39 7.78 1.41
C ILE A 2 -12.45 6.80 1.89
N ALA A 3 -12.03 5.72 2.58
CA ALA A 3 -12.97 4.81 3.22
C ALA A 3 -13.41 5.43 4.54
N TYR A 4 -14.69 5.73 4.65
CA TYR A 4 -15.34 6.17 5.87
C TYR A 4 -15.69 4.94 6.69
N GLN A 5 -14.91 4.57 7.68
CA GLN A 5 -15.33 3.65 8.71
C GLN A 5 -15.89 4.44 9.89
N LYS A 6 -17.21 4.30 10.06
CA LYS A 6 -17.95 4.82 11.20
C LYS A 6 -17.86 3.79 12.31
N GLU A 7 -16.88 3.90 13.21
CA GLU A 7 -16.90 3.14 14.44
C GLU A 7 -17.95 3.76 15.37
N PHE A 8 -19.02 3.03 15.61
CA PHE A 8 -19.90 3.28 16.73
C PHE A 8 -19.17 2.82 18.00
N GLY A 9 -18.58 3.76 18.73
CA GLY A 9 -18.15 3.47 20.09
C GLY A 9 -19.37 3.02 20.90
N SER A 10 -19.22 1.89 21.58
CA SER A 10 -20.16 1.42 22.59
C SER A 10 -20.16 2.41 23.78
N GLY A 11 -20.86 3.51 23.60
CA GLY A 11 -21.23 4.35 24.72
C GLY A 11 -22.38 3.66 25.45
N THR A 12 -22.11 3.19 26.64
CA THR A 12 -23.12 2.76 27.59
C THR A 12 -24.21 3.84 27.69
N PHE A 13 -25.43 3.44 27.44
CA PHE A 13 -26.62 4.28 27.59
C PHE A 13 -26.92 4.43 29.10
N ASP A 14 -26.07 5.18 29.80
CA ASP A 14 -26.11 5.26 31.25
C ASP A 14 -26.65 6.58 31.72
N ALA A 15 -27.69 7.13 31.46
CA ALA A 15 -28.22 8.15 32.37
C ALA A 15 -29.68 8.63 32.19
N PRO A 16 -30.32 8.59 31.03
CA PRO A 16 -31.74 8.99 31.05
C PRO A 16 -32.71 7.87 31.46
N PHE A 17 -32.26 6.60 31.40
CA PHE A 17 -33.14 5.45 31.73
C PHE A 17 -33.10 5.06 33.20
N GLU A 18 -32.00 5.21 33.90
CA GLU A 18 -31.95 4.93 35.34
C GLU A 18 -32.91 5.84 36.13
N GLY A 19 -33.02 7.11 35.77
CA GLY A 19 -33.96 8.02 36.42
C GLY A 19 -35.43 7.65 36.26
N ILE A 20 -35.78 7.07 35.11
CA ILE A 20 -37.18 6.63 34.83
C ILE A 20 -37.41 5.26 35.46
N ALA A 21 -36.48 4.34 35.40
CA ALA A 21 -36.53 3.04 36.06
C ALA A 21 -36.63 3.17 37.57
N VAL A 22 -35.85 4.03 38.18
CA VAL A 22 -35.91 4.29 39.63
C VAL A 22 -37.23 4.89 40.04
N ASN A 23 -37.81 5.81 39.26
CA ASN A 23 -39.13 6.38 39.55
C ASN A 23 -40.27 5.38 39.39
N MET A 24 -40.24 4.47 38.43
CA MET A 24 -41.26 3.44 38.28
C MET A 24 -41.12 2.34 39.34
N THR A 25 -39.91 1.92 39.67
CA THR A 25 -39.68 0.96 40.75
C THR A 25 -40.13 1.54 42.10
N ARG A 26 -39.83 2.82 42.39
CA ARG A 26 -40.33 3.53 43.57
C ARG A 26 -41.84 3.60 43.62
N ARG A 27 -42.52 3.89 42.50
CA ARG A 27 -43.98 3.90 42.42
C ARG A 27 -44.60 2.51 42.65
N TYR A 28 -43.92 1.47 42.18
CA TYR A 28 -44.33 0.10 42.39
C TYR A 28 -44.26 -0.28 43.88
N GLU A 29 -43.17 0.09 44.53
CA GLU A 29 -42.99 -0.14 45.99
C GLU A 29 -43.97 0.68 46.83
N GLU A 30 -44.27 1.92 46.43
CA GLU A 30 -45.18 2.81 47.16
C GLU A 30 -46.67 2.53 46.91
N THR A 31 -47.04 1.98 45.76
CA THR A 31 -48.49 1.82 45.39
C THR A 31 -48.99 0.40 45.57
N ASN A 32 -48.17 -0.56 45.94
CA ASN A 32 -48.58 -1.96 46.13
C ASN A 32 -49.37 -2.48 44.94
N SER A 33 -48.96 -2.11 43.71
CA SER A 33 -49.67 -2.46 42.49
C SER A 33 -49.38 -3.91 42.07
N ASP A 34 -50.41 -4.61 41.56
CA ASP A 34 -50.36 -6.03 41.22
C ASP A 34 -49.57 -6.35 39.95
N TYR A 35 -48.81 -5.39 39.42
CA TYR A 35 -47.97 -5.62 38.23
C TYR A 35 -46.72 -6.39 38.55
N SER A 36 -46.47 -7.47 37.82
CA SER A 36 -45.24 -8.22 37.94
C SER A 36 -44.03 -7.42 37.41
N LYS A 37 -42.85 -7.68 37.94
CA LYS A 37 -41.62 -7.02 37.47
C LYS A 37 -41.38 -7.20 35.97
N GLN A 38 -41.80 -8.34 35.41
CA GLN A 38 -41.75 -8.62 33.98
C GLN A 38 -42.68 -7.75 33.15
N GLU A 39 -43.92 -7.50 33.64
CA GLU A 39 -44.87 -6.61 32.98
C GLU A 39 -44.42 -5.15 32.97
N ILE A 40 -43.76 -4.70 34.04
CA ILE A 40 -43.14 -3.38 34.10
C ILE A 40 -41.98 -3.25 33.12
N GLU A 41 -41.10 -4.26 33.04
CA GLU A 41 -39.97 -4.30 32.10
C GLU A 41 -40.49 -4.35 30.64
N GLN A 42 -41.50 -5.12 30.34
CA GLN A 42 -42.13 -5.17 29.02
C GLN A 42 -42.80 -3.85 28.66
N TYR A 43 -43.52 -3.22 29.59
CA TYR A 43 -44.11 -1.90 29.38
C TYR A 43 -43.08 -0.80 29.12
N MET A 44 -41.94 -0.86 29.82
CA MET A 44 -40.83 0.07 29.62
C MET A 44 -40.11 -0.12 28.28
N SER A 45 -40.09 -1.35 27.74
CA SER A 45 -39.48 -1.65 26.45
C SER A 45 -40.36 -1.32 25.25
N GLU A 46 -41.69 -1.37 25.43
CA GLU A 46 -42.65 -1.28 24.33
C GLU A 46 -43.26 0.12 24.08
N THR A 47 -43.13 1.05 25.01
CA THR A 47 -43.76 2.38 24.88
C THR A 47 -42.75 3.52 24.93
N PRO A 48 -42.05 3.80 23.82
CA PRO A 48 -41.22 5.01 23.74
C PRO A 48 -42.09 6.25 23.87
N CYS A 49 -41.65 7.25 24.63
CA CYS A 49 -42.36 8.52 24.82
C CYS A 49 -42.86 9.07 23.46
N PRO A 50 -44.17 9.32 23.29
CA PRO A 50 -44.71 9.76 22.01
C PRO A 50 -44.15 11.09 21.52
N ASP A 51 -43.74 11.98 22.45
CA ASP A 51 -43.19 13.31 22.13
C ASP A 51 -41.72 13.28 21.70
N CYS A 52 -40.88 12.53 22.39
CA CYS A 52 -39.42 12.49 22.10
C CYS A 52 -38.97 11.21 21.46
N ARG A 53 -39.80 10.16 21.36
CA ARG A 53 -39.49 8.82 20.81
C ARG A 53 -38.19 8.22 21.38
N GLY A 54 -38.01 8.39 22.68
CA GLY A 54 -36.83 7.88 23.38
C GLY A 54 -35.57 8.76 23.35
N THR A 55 -35.60 9.92 22.68
CA THR A 55 -34.43 10.82 22.56
C THR A 55 -34.24 11.73 23.77
N GLY A 56 -35.19 11.83 24.69
CA GLY A 56 -35.17 12.71 25.86
C GLY A 56 -35.22 14.21 25.55
N LYS A 57 -35.29 14.62 24.29
CA LYS A 57 -35.26 16.02 23.84
C LYS A 57 -36.34 16.28 22.81
N ILE A 58 -37.05 17.41 22.96
CA ILE A 58 -38.07 17.86 22.01
C ILE A 58 -37.61 19.16 21.37
N ILE A 59 -37.49 19.17 20.04
CA ILE A 59 -37.14 20.35 19.26
C ILE A 59 -38.41 21.00 18.73
N ARG A 60 -38.91 22.05 19.42
CA ARG A 60 -40.12 22.77 19.04
C ARG A 60 -39.99 23.57 17.74
N LYS A 61 -38.78 24.09 17.44
CA LYS A 61 -38.50 24.84 16.21
C LYS A 61 -37.21 24.27 15.58
N PRO A 62 -37.30 23.33 14.65
CA PRO A 62 -36.13 22.76 14.01
C PRO A 62 -35.42 23.78 13.14
N CYS A 63 -34.10 23.86 13.25
CA CYS A 63 -33.23 24.67 12.40
C CYS A 63 -33.39 24.26 10.93
N LYS A 64 -33.54 25.25 10.02
CA LYS A 64 -33.72 24.97 8.57
C LYS A 64 -32.49 24.26 7.95
N LYS A 65 -31.28 24.43 8.50
CA LYS A 65 -30.05 23.78 8.01
C LYS A 65 -29.88 22.35 8.51
N CYS A 66 -29.93 22.13 9.83
CA CYS A 66 -29.69 20.82 10.43
C CYS A 66 -30.99 20.01 10.68
N ARG A 67 -32.16 20.59 10.50
CA ARG A 67 -33.46 19.95 10.70
C ARG A 67 -33.62 19.23 12.06
N GLY A 68 -32.94 19.79 13.09
CA GLY A 68 -32.98 19.24 14.45
C GLY A 68 -31.88 18.27 14.80
N THR A 69 -31.02 17.91 13.87
CA THR A 69 -29.89 16.98 14.14
C THR A 69 -28.73 17.62 14.92
N GLY A 70 -28.69 18.95 15.01
CA GLY A 70 -27.59 19.71 15.63
C GLY A 70 -26.30 19.71 14.82
N GLN A 71 -26.26 18.98 13.70
CA GLN A 71 -25.05 18.82 12.86
C GLN A 71 -25.30 19.26 11.42
N GLU A 72 -24.34 19.93 10.82
CA GLU A 72 -24.36 20.36 9.43
C GLU A 72 -23.21 19.67 8.67
N ARG A 73 -23.51 19.14 7.47
CA ARG A 73 -22.46 18.61 6.57
C ARG A 73 -21.74 19.76 5.92
N ARG A 74 -20.44 19.88 6.18
CA ARG A 74 -19.54 20.83 5.51
C ARG A 74 -18.41 20.09 4.83
N ALA A 75 -18.14 20.45 3.57
CA ALA A 75 -16.92 20.04 2.90
C ALA A 75 -15.74 20.79 3.51
N ARG A 76 -14.69 20.07 3.91
CA ARG A 76 -13.46 20.63 4.42
C ARG A 76 -12.28 20.00 3.70
N THR A 77 -11.36 20.81 3.23
CA THR A 77 -10.08 20.35 2.68
C THR A 77 -9.08 20.17 3.81
N LEU A 78 -8.48 18.98 3.88
CA LEU A 78 -7.44 18.67 4.85
C LEU A 78 -6.11 18.55 4.12
N GLU A 79 -5.10 19.26 4.59
CA GLU A 79 -3.73 19.10 4.13
C GLU A 79 -3.05 18.00 4.93
N VAL A 80 -2.49 17.01 4.22
CA VAL A 80 -1.85 15.84 4.81
C VAL A 80 -0.41 15.79 4.40
N LYS A 81 0.50 15.80 5.36
CA LYS A 81 1.93 15.59 5.11
C LYS A 81 2.22 14.10 5.10
N ILE A 82 2.55 13.58 3.91
CA ILE A 82 2.93 12.19 3.73
C ILE A 82 4.46 12.09 3.93
N PRO A 83 4.95 11.32 4.92
CA PRO A 83 6.38 11.16 5.12
C PRO A 83 7.02 10.37 3.97
N ALA A 84 8.23 10.77 3.57
CA ALA A 84 9.01 10.02 2.59
C ALA A 84 9.27 8.60 3.10
N GLY A 85 9.21 7.62 2.21
CA GLY A 85 9.46 6.22 2.55
C GLY A 85 8.26 5.45 3.11
N ILE A 86 7.10 6.08 3.27
CA ILE A 86 5.88 5.39 3.72
C ILE A 86 5.61 4.17 2.84
N ASP A 87 5.12 3.09 3.44
CA ASP A 87 4.85 1.84 2.76
C ASP A 87 3.36 1.63 2.45
N GLU A 88 3.08 0.68 1.57
CA GLU A 88 1.72 0.30 1.25
C GLU A 88 0.98 -0.23 2.47
N GLY A 89 -0.30 0.15 2.61
CA GLY A 89 -1.13 -0.25 3.75
C GLY A 89 -0.84 0.50 5.05
N GLN A 90 0.18 1.35 5.11
CA GLN A 90 0.41 2.19 6.28
C GLN A 90 -0.66 3.27 6.40
N SER A 91 -1.04 3.58 7.64
CA SER A 91 -2.09 4.54 7.92
C SER A 91 -1.57 5.76 8.66
N ILE A 92 -2.07 6.94 8.27
CA ILE A 92 -1.80 8.22 8.91
C ILE A 92 -3.08 8.64 9.63
N ALA A 93 -3.02 8.84 10.95
CA ALA A 93 -4.14 9.31 11.74
C ALA A 93 -4.08 10.84 11.91
N LEU A 94 -5.13 11.54 11.48
CA LEU A 94 -5.35 12.95 11.73
C LEU A 94 -6.31 13.11 12.91
N ARG A 95 -5.76 13.33 14.09
CA ARG A 95 -6.53 13.40 15.34
C ARG A 95 -7.47 14.59 15.36
N GLY A 96 -8.71 14.36 15.79
CA GLY A 96 -9.73 15.39 15.94
C GLY A 96 -10.22 16.02 14.63
N GLN A 97 -9.85 15.48 13.47
CA GLN A 97 -10.26 15.99 12.15
C GLN A 97 -11.45 15.22 11.54
N GLY A 98 -11.95 14.23 12.25
CA GLY A 98 -13.11 13.44 11.85
C GLY A 98 -14.45 14.10 12.10
N GLY A 99 -15.51 13.30 12.15
CA GLY A 99 -16.86 13.76 12.45
C GLY A 99 -17.01 14.33 13.86
N ALA A 100 -17.99 15.19 14.05
CA ALA A 100 -18.31 15.74 15.37
C ALA A 100 -18.72 14.62 16.33
N GLY A 101 -18.23 14.69 17.57
CA GLY A 101 -18.61 13.78 18.63
C GLY A 101 -20.09 13.88 19.01
N VAL A 102 -20.63 12.80 19.57
CA VAL A 102 -22.01 12.77 20.04
C VAL A 102 -22.09 13.46 21.40
N ASN A 103 -23.18 14.21 21.67
CA ASN A 103 -23.45 14.90 22.92
C ASN A 103 -22.35 15.88 23.39
N GLY A 104 -21.65 16.53 22.45
CA GLY A 104 -20.59 17.48 22.78
C GLY A 104 -19.25 16.83 23.08
N GLY A 105 -19.09 15.53 22.79
CA GLY A 105 -17.81 14.83 22.86
C GLY A 105 -16.78 15.35 21.85
N PRO A 106 -15.52 14.96 21.98
CA PRO A 106 -14.46 15.33 21.04
C PRO A 106 -14.74 14.80 19.63
N ASN A 107 -14.22 15.50 18.63
CA ASN A 107 -14.29 15.02 17.24
C ASN A 107 -13.51 13.70 17.11
N GLY A 108 -13.99 12.84 16.20
CA GLY A 108 -13.29 11.62 15.82
C GLY A 108 -12.01 11.92 15.02
N ASP A 109 -11.29 10.89 14.68
CA ASP A 109 -10.07 10.95 13.87
C ASP A 109 -10.35 10.60 12.40
N VAL A 110 -9.52 11.11 11.49
CA VAL A 110 -9.49 10.67 10.10
C VAL A 110 -8.30 9.76 9.91
N ILE A 111 -8.54 8.54 9.48
CA ILE A 111 -7.49 7.57 9.15
C ILE A 111 -7.34 7.52 7.64
N ILE A 112 -6.11 7.77 7.17
CA ILE A 112 -5.76 7.76 5.75
C ILE A 112 -4.85 6.56 5.51
N THR A 113 -5.32 5.60 4.72
CA THR A 113 -4.52 4.45 4.31
C THR A 113 -3.83 4.76 2.99
N VAL A 114 -2.52 4.52 2.93
CA VAL A 114 -1.69 4.78 1.76
C VAL A 114 -1.74 3.58 0.81
N ALA A 115 -1.98 3.87 -0.47
CA ALA A 115 -1.84 2.90 -1.55
C ALA A 115 -0.77 3.38 -2.53
N ILE A 116 0.19 2.52 -2.86
CA ILE A 116 1.31 2.83 -3.76
C ILE A 116 0.96 2.37 -5.17
N ARG A 117 1.11 3.26 -6.15
CA ARG A 117 0.94 2.90 -7.56
C ARG A 117 2.20 2.21 -8.08
N PRO A 118 2.07 1.11 -8.84
CA PRO A 118 3.20 0.51 -9.54
C PRO A 118 3.88 1.53 -10.48
N HIS A 119 5.20 1.53 -10.49
CA HIS A 119 5.98 2.38 -11.38
C HIS A 119 6.46 1.56 -12.60
N PRO A 120 6.45 2.11 -13.84
CA PRO A 120 6.81 1.35 -15.04
C PRO A 120 8.26 0.89 -15.10
N LEU A 121 9.18 1.61 -14.42
CA LEU A 121 10.62 1.30 -14.42
C LEU A 121 11.14 0.74 -13.11
N PHE A 122 10.45 1.01 -11.99
CA PHE A 122 10.95 0.68 -10.66
C PHE A 122 10.03 -0.30 -9.96
N GLN A 123 10.63 -1.31 -9.38
CA GLN A 123 9.99 -2.23 -8.46
C GLN A 123 10.55 -1.97 -7.05
N ARG A 124 9.67 -1.77 -6.08
CA ARG A 124 10.03 -1.53 -4.70
C ARG A 124 10.17 -2.86 -3.94
N ASP A 125 11.22 -2.95 -3.13
CA ASP A 125 11.43 -4.06 -2.19
C ASP A 125 11.85 -3.46 -0.83
N GLY A 126 10.89 -3.22 0.04
CA GLY A 126 11.10 -2.48 1.29
C GLY A 126 11.61 -1.05 1.03
N TYR A 127 12.86 -0.78 1.42
CA TYR A 127 13.53 0.50 1.13
C TYR A 127 14.43 0.46 -0.10
N ASP A 128 14.63 -0.72 -0.66
CA ASP A 128 15.40 -0.91 -1.88
C ASP A 128 14.54 -0.76 -3.13
N VAL A 129 15.19 -0.45 -4.24
CA VAL A 129 14.53 -0.25 -5.52
C VAL A 129 15.24 -1.07 -6.58
N TRP A 130 14.48 -1.81 -7.35
CA TRP A 130 14.94 -2.60 -8.47
C TRP A 130 14.57 -1.93 -9.78
N CYS A 131 15.47 -1.95 -10.75
CA CYS A 131 15.16 -1.61 -12.13
C CYS A 131 15.88 -2.56 -13.08
N GLU A 132 15.27 -2.81 -14.24
CA GLU A 132 15.88 -3.58 -15.32
C GLU A 132 16.32 -2.62 -16.42
N VAL A 133 17.56 -2.81 -16.87
CA VAL A 133 18.14 -2.00 -17.95
C VAL A 133 18.51 -2.92 -19.09
N PRO A 134 17.85 -2.77 -20.26
CA PRO A 134 18.23 -3.53 -21.45
C PRO A 134 19.53 -2.99 -22.01
N ILE A 135 20.45 -3.89 -22.35
CA ILE A 135 21.74 -3.60 -22.97
C ILE A 135 21.90 -4.40 -24.26
N SER A 136 22.66 -3.85 -25.20
CA SER A 136 23.01 -4.58 -26.42
C SER A 136 24.15 -5.57 -26.17
N TYR A 137 24.31 -6.54 -27.08
CA TYR A 137 25.41 -7.51 -27.04
C TYR A 137 26.78 -6.80 -27.06
N ALA A 138 26.92 -5.78 -27.90
CA ALA A 138 28.15 -5.01 -28.00
C ALA A 138 28.51 -4.30 -26.69
N GLN A 139 27.51 -3.67 -26.05
CA GLN A 139 27.70 -3.04 -24.73
C GLN A 139 28.11 -4.06 -23.67
N ALA A 140 27.46 -5.24 -23.66
CA ALA A 140 27.81 -6.30 -22.72
C ALA A 140 29.26 -6.79 -22.90
N CYS A 141 29.71 -6.94 -24.15
CA CYS A 141 31.08 -7.44 -24.44
C CYS A 141 32.14 -6.40 -24.19
N LEU A 142 31.93 -5.17 -24.64
CA LEU A 142 32.97 -4.12 -24.61
C LEU A 142 32.96 -3.30 -23.32
N GLY A 143 31.88 -3.36 -22.56
CA GLY A 143 31.61 -2.42 -21.49
C GLY A 143 31.08 -1.09 -22.05
N ASP A 144 30.36 -0.36 -21.24
CA ASP A 144 29.80 0.95 -21.63
C ASP A 144 29.44 1.79 -20.41
N LYS A 145 29.22 3.07 -20.63
CA LYS A 145 28.66 3.99 -19.65
C LYS A 145 27.14 4.02 -19.78
N LEU A 146 26.48 3.36 -18.84
CA LEU A 146 25.03 3.28 -18.80
C LEU A 146 24.44 4.49 -18.07
N ILE A 147 23.42 5.11 -18.65
CA ILE A 147 22.61 6.10 -17.94
C ILE A 147 21.48 5.37 -17.24
N VAL A 148 21.61 5.25 -15.93
CA VAL A 148 20.65 4.54 -15.10
C VAL A 148 19.67 5.54 -14.47
N PRO A 149 18.36 5.37 -14.62
CA PRO A 149 17.39 6.17 -13.91
C PRO A 149 17.44 5.82 -12.41
N THR A 150 17.35 6.83 -11.55
CA THR A 150 17.22 6.70 -10.10
C THR A 150 16.06 7.53 -9.61
N ILE A 151 15.64 7.36 -8.36
CA ILE A 151 14.59 8.19 -7.74
C ILE A 151 14.98 9.69 -7.75
N ASP A 152 16.26 9.99 -7.64
CA ASP A 152 16.76 11.38 -7.58
C ASP A 152 17.09 11.97 -8.96
N GLY A 153 17.00 11.17 -10.03
CA GLY A 153 17.35 11.59 -11.38
C GLY A 153 18.18 10.54 -12.10
N LYS A 154 19.05 10.95 -13.04
CA LYS A 154 19.87 10.04 -13.85
C LYS A 154 21.27 9.97 -13.28
N VAL A 155 21.85 8.78 -13.24
CA VAL A 155 23.23 8.54 -12.80
C VAL A 155 23.96 7.76 -13.89
N GLU A 156 25.19 8.19 -14.22
CA GLU A 156 26.06 7.45 -15.09
C GLU A 156 26.73 6.32 -14.31
N TYR A 157 26.64 5.10 -14.82
CA TYR A 157 27.27 3.92 -14.26
C TYR A 157 28.18 3.26 -15.31
N THR A 158 29.43 3.05 -14.97
CA THR A 158 30.39 2.37 -15.86
C THR A 158 30.24 0.86 -15.70
N MET A 159 29.71 0.22 -16.72
CA MET A 159 29.56 -1.24 -16.78
C MET A 159 30.85 -1.86 -17.30
N PRO A 160 31.42 -2.88 -16.60
CA PRO A 160 32.62 -3.55 -17.06
C PRO A 160 32.36 -4.41 -18.31
N ALA A 161 33.42 -4.58 -19.11
CA ALA A 161 33.40 -5.48 -20.26
C ALA A 161 33.19 -6.94 -19.81
N GLY A 162 32.47 -7.72 -20.65
CA GLY A 162 32.13 -9.11 -20.34
C GLY A 162 31.01 -9.31 -19.34
N THR A 163 30.20 -8.25 -19.09
CA THR A 163 29.04 -8.33 -18.22
C THR A 163 28.02 -9.33 -18.75
N GLN A 164 27.63 -10.28 -17.92
CA GLN A 164 26.67 -11.32 -18.27
C GLN A 164 25.23 -10.85 -18.08
N PRO A 165 24.29 -11.36 -18.90
CA PRO A 165 22.86 -11.11 -18.68
C PRO A 165 22.42 -11.57 -17.29
N GLY A 166 21.59 -10.77 -16.62
CA GLY A 166 21.15 -11.03 -15.25
C GLY A 166 22.10 -10.55 -14.16
N THR A 167 23.26 -9.98 -14.52
CA THR A 167 24.13 -9.33 -13.54
C THR A 167 23.41 -8.18 -12.86
N VAL A 168 23.57 -8.08 -11.53
CA VAL A 168 22.94 -7.05 -10.71
C VAL A 168 24.01 -6.11 -10.16
N PHE A 169 23.87 -4.83 -10.46
CA PHE A 169 24.71 -3.78 -9.91
C PHE A 169 24.00 -3.06 -8.76
N ARG A 170 24.72 -2.88 -7.65
CA ARG A 170 24.21 -2.19 -6.48
C ARG A 170 24.66 -0.74 -6.46
N MET A 171 23.73 0.19 -6.46
CA MET A 171 23.98 1.62 -6.31
C MET A 171 23.61 2.05 -4.89
N ARG A 172 24.63 2.22 -4.05
CA ARG A 172 24.46 2.50 -2.62
C ARG A 172 23.77 3.83 -2.38
N GLY A 173 22.80 3.83 -1.45
CA GLY A 173 22.07 5.02 -1.04
C GLY A 173 21.17 5.64 -2.12
N LYS A 174 20.83 4.90 -3.19
CA LYS A 174 19.93 5.36 -4.27
C LYS A 174 18.53 4.78 -4.19
N GLY A 175 18.21 4.05 -3.11
CA GLY A 175 16.88 3.55 -2.82
C GLY A 175 15.96 4.58 -2.15
N ILE A 176 14.97 4.12 -1.43
CA ILE A 176 13.95 4.90 -0.72
C ILE A 176 14.48 5.31 0.65
N GLN A 177 14.17 6.53 1.06
CA GLN A 177 14.50 7.01 2.39
C GLN A 177 13.64 6.33 3.45
N ALA A 178 14.20 5.94 4.58
CA ALA A 178 13.44 5.37 5.68
C ALA A 178 12.53 6.41 6.33
N VAL A 179 11.31 6.03 6.70
CA VAL A 179 10.29 6.91 7.32
C VAL A 179 10.83 7.65 8.54
N ASN A 180 11.71 7.01 9.30
CA ASN A 180 12.29 7.61 10.51
C ASN A 180 13.53 8.48 10.23
N GLY A 181 13.83 8.79 8.98
CA GLY A 181 14.99 9.59 8.58
C GLY A 181 16.36 8.90 8.82
N ARG A 182 16.39 7.68 9.32
CA ARG A 182 17.60 6.91 9.64
C ARG A 182 17.97 6.01 8.48
N GLY A 183 18.66 6.58 7.50
CA GLY A 183 19.20 5.82 6.38
C GLY A 183 18.32 5.83 5.14
N ARG A 184 18.90 5.27 4.10
CA ARG A 184 18.30 5.14 2.78
C ARG A 184 18.69 3.79 2.21
N GLY A 185 17.75 3.13 1.54
CA GLY A 185 17.99 1.88 0.84
C GLY A 185 18.88 2.06 -0.38
N ASP A 186 19.13 0.99 -1.08
CA ASP A 186 19.98 0.95 -2.27
C ASP A 186 19.12 0.73 -3.53
N GLN A 187 19.72 1.03 -4.67
CA GLN A 187 19.11 0.65 -5.94
C GLN A 187 19.87 -0.50 -6.55
N PHE A 188 19.14 -1.52 -6.97
CA PHE A 188 19.65 -2.69 -7.70
C PHE A 188 19.26 -2.56 -9.16
N VAL A 189 20.28 -2.63 -10.02
CA VAL A 189 20.15 -2.52 -11.47
C VAL A 189 20.47 -3.87 -12.07
N LYS A 190 19.45 -4.55 -12.57
CA LYS A 190 19.60 -5.83 -13.26
C LYS A 190 19.73 -5.57 -14.76
N VAL A 191 20.83 -5.99 -15.35
CA VAL A 191 21.02 -5.88 -16.80
C VAL A 191 20.40 -7.06 -17.53
N THR A 192 19.66 -6.77 -18.58
CA THR A 192 19.06 -7.75 -19.48
C THR A 192 19.60 -7.57 -20.88
N LEU A 193 19.92 -8.68 -21.56
CA LEU A 193 20.41 -8.62 -22.94
C LEU A 193 19.22 -8.49 -23.89
N GLU A 194 19.19 -7.40 -24.65
CA GLU A 194 18.21 -7.24 -25.73
C GLU A 194 18.78 -7.71 -27.07
N VAL A 195 18.13 -8.69 -27.68
CA VAL A 195 18.49 -9.19 -28.99
C VAL A 195 17.70 -8.44 -30.05
N PRO A 196 18.36 -7.73 -30.98
CA PRO A 196 17.66 -6.98 -32.02
C PRO A 196 16.91 -7.88 -32.97
N LYS A 197 15.64 -7.52 -33.29
CA LYS A 197 14.77 -8.32 -34.15
C LYS A 197 14.88 -7.95 -35.63
N ASN A 198 15.13 -6.67 -35.95
CA ASN A 198 15.14 -6.17 -37.32
C ASN A 198 16.55 -5.71 -37.71
N LEU A 199 17.33 -6.63 -38.26
CA LEU A 199 18.71 -6.36 -38.68
C LEU A 199 18.75 -5.98 -40.17
N THR A 200 19.55 -4.99 -40.51
CA THR A 200 19.94 -4.69 -41.91
C THR A 200 20.89 -5.78 -42.42
N GLU A 201 21.00 -5.91 -43.77
CA GLU A 201 21.91 -6.92 -44.35
C GLU A 201 23.37 -6.69 -43.93
N ASN A 202 23.81 -5.46 -43.86
CA ASN A 202 25.15 -5.12 -43.35
C ASN A 202 25.38 -5.60 -41.89
N GLN A 203 24.38 -5.40 -41.02
CA GLN A 203 24.46 -5.88 -39.62
C GLN A 203 24.50 -7.42 -39.55
N LYS A 204 23.75 -8.12 -40.39
CA LYS A 204 23.77 -9.58 -40.48
C LYS A 204 25.16 -10.06 -40.92
N GLU A 205 25.76 -9.39 -41.90
CA GLU A 205 27.12 -9.72 -42.36
C GLU A 205 28.17 -9.53 -41.28
N LEU A 206 28.11 -8.41 -40.55
CA LEU A 206 29.01 -8.17 -39.42
C LEU A 206 28.87 -9.22 -38.31
N LEU A 207 27.65 -9.62 -38.01
CA LEU A 207 27.42 -10.70 -37.01
C LEU A 207 27.93 -12.06 -37.49
N ARG A 208 27.84 -12.39 -38.81
CA ARG A 208 28.44 -13.61 -39.34
C ARG A 208 29.96 -13.57 -39.24
N LYS A 209 30.58 -12.46 -39.59
CA LYS A 209 32.04 -12.27 -39.44
C LYS A 209 32.47 -12.40 -37.97
N LEU A 210 31.67 -11.87 -37.03
CA LEU A 210 31.93 -12.03 -35.61
C LEU A 210 31.86 -13.51 -35.18
N GLU A 211 30.84 -14.26 -35.59
CA GLU A 211 30.74 -15.71 -35.28
C GLU A 211 31.86 -16.53 -35.94
N GLU A 212 32.33 -16.18 -37.14
CA GLU A 212 33.44 -16.81 -37.83
C GLU A 212 34.79 -16.59 -37.10
N SER A 213 34.94 -15.42 -36.50
CA SER A 213 36.13 -15.07 -35.72
C SER A 213 36.11 -15.59 -34.27
N ASP A 214 35.00 -16.23 -33.87
CA ASP A 214 34.78 -16.62 -32.50
C ASP A 214 35.70 -17.78 -32.07
N ASN A 215 36.26 -17.65 -30.86
CA ASN A 215 37.10 -18.67 -30.27
C ASN A 215 36.29 -19.40 -29.17
N PRO A 216 36.24 -20.75 -29.19
CA PRO A 216 35.61 -21.54 -28.14
C PRO A 216 36.06 -21.22 -26.70
N GLN A 217 37.24 -20.65 -26.54
CA GLN A 217 37.77 -20.23 -25.25
C GLN A 217 37.00 -19.01 -24.68
N ASN A 218 36.41 -18.18 -25.55
CA ASN A 218 35.63 -17.00 -25.16
C ASN A 218 34.28 -17.37 -24.53
N HIS A 219 33.83 -18.62 -24.75
CA HIS A 219 32.51 -19.13 -24.30
C HIS A 219 32.64 -20.36 -23.39
N PRO A 220 33.10 -20.20 -22.14
CA PRO A 220 33.36 -21.34 -21.24
C PRO A 220 32.10 -22.16 -20.96
N ASN A 221 30.94 -21.50 -20.88
CA ASN A 221 29.64 -22.17 -20.64
C ASN A 221 29.20 -23.01 -21.85
N ARG A 222 29.37 -22.50 -23.08
CA ARG A 222 29.08 -23.21 -24.34
C ARG A 222 29.97 -24.44 -24.48
N ARG A 223 31.25 -24.31 -24.10
CA ARG A 223 32.21 -25.43 -24.07
C ARG A 223 31.81 -26.49 -23.04
N SER A 224 31.57 -26.09 -21.79
CA SER A 224 31.17 -27.02 -20.73
C SER A 224 29.88 -27.76 -21.08
N PHE A 225 28.92 -27.11 -21.72
CA PHE A 225 27.68 -27.73 -22.18
C PHE A 225 27.96 -28.80 -23.28
N LYS A 226 28.78 -28.45 -24.27
CA LYS A 226 29.17 -29.44 -25.32
C LYS A 226 29.89 -30.65 -24.73
N ASP A 227 30.76 -30.45 -23.75
CA ASP A 227 31.48 -31.57 -23.09
C ASP A 227 30.53 -32.43 -22.26
N LYS A 228 29.57 -31.83 -21.55
CA LYS A 228 28.52 -32.57 -20.85
C LYS A 228 27.64 -33.37 -21.82
N MET A 229 27.24 -32.77 -22.94
CA MET A 229 26.48 -33.48 -24.00
C MET A 229 27.24 -34.68 -24.55
N LYS A 230 28.53 -34.50 -24.89
CA LYS A 230 29.37 -35.61 -25.36
C LYS A 230 29.46 -36.75 -24.34
N ASN A 231 29.60 -36.38 -23.04
CA ASN A 231 29.65 -37.41 -21.99
C ASN A 231 28.33 -38.12 -21.76
N LEU A 232 27.18 -37.50 -22.01
CA LEU A 232 25.87 -38.12 -21.85
C LEU A 232 25.50 -39.01 -23.05
N PHE A 233 25.82 -38.58 -24.27
CA PHE A 233 25.39 -39.25 -25.49
C PHE A 233 26.53 -39.99 -26.21
N GLY A 234 27.80 -39.70 -25.94
CA GLY A 234 28.95 -40.33 -26.59
C GLY A 234 29.30 -41.72 -26.06
N LYS A 235 28.53 -42.31 -25.15
CA LYS A 235 28.74 -43.69 -24.64
C LYS A 235 27.90 -44.75 -25.35
N LYS A 236 27.11 -44.40 -26.37
CA LYS A 236 26.23 -45.37 -27.06
C LYS A 236 26.77 -45.99 -28.34
N ASP A 237 27.95 -45.60 -28.82
CA ASP A 237 28.51 -46.15 -30.09
C ASP A 237 29.70 -47.09 -29.88
N LYS A 238 29.74 -47.83 -28.75
CA LYS A 238 30.70 -48.88 -28.49
C LYS A 238 30.00 -50.05 -27.81
N GLU A 239 29.12 -50.73 -28.53
CA GLU A 239 28.76 -52.13 -28.36
C GLU A 239 28.48 -52.73 -29.74
#